data_fa6f291624accaa8c63530d0b8bdb323
#
_entry.id   fa6f291624accaa8c63530d0b8bdb323
#
_cell.length_a   1.000
_cell.length_b   1.000
_cell.length_c   1.000
_cell.angle_alpha   90.00
_cell.angle_beta   90.00
_cell.angle_gamma   90.00
#
_symmetry.space_group_name_H-M   'P 1'
#
loop_
_entity.id
_entity.type
_entity.pdbx_description
1 polymer ?
#
loop_
_entity_poly.entity_id
_entity_poly.type
_entity_poly.pdbx_seq_one_letter_code
_entity_poly.pdbx_strand_id
1 'polypeptide(L)'
;PLDIVKFVSAYGSWAVKRSGINKIVIGRDARLSGDMVNNLVIGTLQDLGIDVIDLGLSTTPTVEVAVPDEQAAGGIILTASHNPKQWNALKLLNADGEFISDADGKEVLEIAENSDFIYAGVDNLGKVTKDDSYLQKHIHKILALPLGDVKAIKAADFKVVIDCVNSTGGIFVPALLKALGVETVHELYCEPDGNFPHN
;
A
#
# COMPACT_ATOMS: atom_id res chain seq x y z
N PRO A 1 10.70 9.24 14.06
CA PRO A 1 9.82 8.15 14.54
C PRO A 1 8.55 8.67 15.23
N LEU A 2 8.64 9.69 16.11
CA LEU A 2 7.48 10.21 16.83
C LEU A 2 6.42 10.79 15.89
N ASP A 3 6.82 11.44 14.80
CA ASP A 3 5.89 11.97 13.81
C ASP A 3 5.09 10.86 13.12
N ILE A 4 5.71 9.69 12.89
CA ILE A 4 5.00 8.53 12.31
C ILE A 4 3.87 8.14 13.26
N VAL A 5 4.15 7.94 14.54
CA VAL A 5 3.14 7.58 15.55
C VAL A 5 2.05 8.64 15.59
N LYS A 6 2.42 9.92 15.67
CA LYS A 6 1.48 11.05 15.75
C LYS A 6 0.52 11.08 14.55
N PHE A 7 1.06 11.03 13.32
CA PHE A 7 0.23 11.12 12.11
C PHE A 7 -0.57 9.85 11.84
N VAL A 8 -0.05 8.68 12.19
CA VAL A 8 -0.80 7.42 12.08
C VAL A 8 -1.94 7.39 13.09
N SER A 9 -1.72 7.88 14.32
CA SER A 9 -2.80 7.99 15.33
C SER A 9 -3.91 8.91 14.87
N ALA A 10 -3.55 10.07 14.33
CA ALA A 10 -4.52 11.03 13.82
C ALA A 10 -5.31 10.46 12.61
N TYR A 11 -4.61 9.89 11.64
CA TYR A 11 -5.24 9.31 10.47
C TYR A 11 -6.13 8.11 10.83
N GLY A 12 -5.67 7.19 11.67
CA GLY A 12 -6.45 6.04 12.10
C GLY A 12 -7.75 6.46 12.79
N SER A 13 -7.66 7.42 13.71
CA SER A 13 -8.84 7.98 14.40
C SER A 13 -9.80 8.67 13.44
N TRP A 14 -9.28 9.47 12.48
CA TRP A 14 -10.08 10.11 11.45
C TRP A 14 -10.81 9.09 10.57
N ALA A 15 -10.10 8.08 10.05
CA ALA A 15 -10.65 7.09 9.13
C ALA A 15 -11.77 6.27 9.79
N VAL A 16 -11.56 5.79 11.02
CA VAL A 16 -12.56 5.04 11.80
C VAL A 16 -13.76 5.90 12.11
N LYS A 17 -13.58 7.14 12.58
CA LYS A 17 -14.66 8.07 12.88
C LYS A 17 -15.53 8.35 11.67
N ARG A 18 -14.92 8.49 10.49
CA ARG A 18 -15.62 8.83 9.24
C ARG A 18 -16.40 7.66 8.65
N SER A 19 -15.84 6.45 8.70
CA SER A 19 -16.42 5.26 8.08
C SER A 19 -17.26 4.40 9.02
N GLY A 20 -17.00 4.46 10.32
CA GLY A 20 -17.53 3.52 11.31
C GLY A 20 -16.90 2.12 11.24
N ILE A 21 -15.83 1.94 10.46
CA ILE A 21 -15.15 0.67 10.24
C ILE A 21 -13.83 0.67 10.99
N ASN A 22 -13.54 -0.41 11.70
CA ASN A 22 -12.34 -0.52 12.55
C ASN A 22 -11.25 -1.40 11.91
N LYS A 23 -10.89 -1.12 10.65
CA LYS A 23 -9.90 -1.88 9.88
C LYS A 23 -9.18 -0.97 8.89
N ILE A 24 -7.86 -1.08 8.78
CA ILE A 24 -7.01 -0.36 7.82
C ILE A 24 -6.13 -1.35 7.06
N VAL A 25 -6.00 -1.15 5.75
CA VAL A 25 -5.07 -1.89 4.88
C VAL A 25 -3.75 -1.13 4.82
N ILE A 26 -2.63 -1.86 4.90
CA ILE A 26 -1.31 -1.27 4.71
C ILE A 26 -0.50 -2.04 3.68
N GLY A 27 0.38 -1.33 2.97
CA GLY A 27 1.37 -1.92 2.09
C GLY A 27 2.56 -0.99 1.93
N ARG A 28 3.68 -1.50 1.44
CA ARG A 28 4.91 -0.73 1.32
C ARG A 28 5.71 -1.04 0.06
N ASP A 29 6.52 -0.09 -0.36
CA ASP A 29 7.59 -0.35 -1.32
C ASP A 29 8.82 -1.02 -0.65
N ALA A 30 9.89 -1.23 -1.44
CA ALA A 30 11.07 -1.93 -0.96
C ALA A 30 12.11 -1.04 -0.25
N ARG A 31 11.78 0.22 0.11
CA ARG A 31 12.72 1.14 0.77
C ARG A 31 13.33 0.52 2.03
N LEU A 32 14.63 0.75 2.23
CA LEU A 32 15.40 0.18 3.36
C LEU A 32 14.80 0.50 4.74
N SER A 33 14.18 1.66 4.88
CA SER A 33 13.46 2.04 6.11
C SER A 33 12.07 1.42 6.23
N GLY A 34 11.60 0.69 5.19
CA GLY A 34 10.23 0.20 5.08
C GLY A 34 9.79 -0.67 6.25
N ASP A 35 10.60 -1.66 6.63
CA ASP A 35 10.26 -2.55 7.75
C ASP A 35 10.13 -1.82 9.09
N MET A 36 11.06 -0.89 9.37
CA MET A 36 11.01 -0.10 10.60
C MET A 36 9.77 0.79 10.64
N VAL A 37 9.46 1.48 9.54
CA VAL A 37 8.28 2.34 9.44
C VAL A 37 7.00 1.51 9.54
N ASN A 38 6.94 0.35 8.86
CA ASN A 38 5.81 -0.58 8.90
C ASN A 38 5.49 -1.05 10.32
N ASN A 39 6.53 -1.42 11.08
CA ASN A 39 6.36 -1.85 12.48
C ASN A 39 5.79 -0.73 13.36
N LEU A 40 6.23 0.52 13.17
CA LEU A 40 5.66 1.67 13.89
C LEU A 40 4.20 1.92 13.51
N VAL A 41 3.86 1.84 12.22
CA VAL A 41 2.49 2.02 11.73
C VAL A 41 1.58 0.94 12.28
N ILE A 42 1.96 -0.33 12.17
CA ILE A 42 1.18 -1.46 12.69
C ILE A 42 0.97 -1.32 14.20
N GLY A 43 2.04 -1.13 14.96
CA GLY A 43 1.95 -1.00 16.42
C GLY A 43 1.06 0.16 16.84
N THR A 44 1.13 1.29 16.15
CA THR A 44 0.27 2.45 16.43
C THR A 44 -1.21 2.17 16.15
N LEU A 45 -1.52 1.54 15.01
CA LEU A 45 -2.90 1.18 14.66
C LEU A 45 -3.47 0.15 15.65
N GLN A 46 -2.67 -0.86 16.03
CA GLN A 46 -3.07 -1.82 17.05
C GLN A 46 -3.39 -1.16 18.40
N ASP A 47 -2.56 -0.19 18.81
CA ASP A 47 -2.74 0.54 20.06
C ASP A 47 -3.99 1.45 20.04
N LEU A 48 -4.44 1.88 18.86
CA LEU A 48 -5.74 2.53 18.66
C LEU A 48 -6.93 1.55 18.67
N GLY A 49 -6.68 0.24 18.79
CA GLY A 49 -7.70 -0.80 18.67
C GLY A 49 -8.13 -1.09 17.24
N ILE A 50 -7.36 -0.68 16.22
CA ILE A 50 -7.69 -0.82 14.80
C ILE A 50 -7.08 -2.10 14.24
N ASP A 51 -7.88 -2.93 13.59
CA ASP A 51 -7.42 -4.11 12.87
C ASP A 51 -6.62 -3.72 11.62
N VAL A 52 -5.54 -4.44 11.37
CA VAL A 52 -4.62 -4.17 10.26
C VAL A 52 -4.57 -5.36 9.31
N ILE A 53 -4.76 -5.09 8.01
CA ILE A 53 -4.44 -6.03 6.93
C ILE A 53 -3.10 -5.59 6.33
N ASP A 54 -2.04 -6.35 6.59
CA ASP A 54 -0.69 -6.07 6.09
C ASP A 54 -0.43 -6.86 4.79
N LEU A 55 -0.34 -6.14 3.68
CA LEU A 55 -0.05 -6.71 2.35
C LEU A 55 1.46 -6.87 2.10
N GLY A 56 2.31 -6.43 3.03
CA GLY A 56 3.75 -6.45 2.85
C GLY A 56 4.24 -5.60 1.68
N LEU A 57 5.18 -6.15 0.90
CA LEU A 57 5.69 -5.52 -0.32
C LEU A 57 4.59 -5.48 -1.40
N SER A 58 4.09 -4.29 -1.68
CA SER A 58 2.97 -4.07 -2.58
C SER A 58 3.14 -2.80 -3.40
N THR A 59 2.55 -2.77 -4.58
CA THR A 59 2.46 -1.53 -5.37
C THR A 59 1.36 -0.63 -4.80
N THR A 60 1.47 0.68 -5.03
CA THR A 60 0.43 1.65 -4.67
C THR A 60 -0.96 1.22 -5.16
N PRO A 61 -1.16 0.88 -6.46
CA PRO A 61 -2.47 0.44 -6.93
C PRO A 61 -2.99 -0.85 -6.28
N THR A 62 -2.09 -1.73 -5.82
CA THR A 62 -2.52 -2.95 -5.11
C THR A 62 -3.17 -2.61 -3.78
N VAL A 63 -2.63 -1.65 -3.04
CA VAL A 63 -3.24 -1.19 -1.77
C VAL A 63 -4.56 -0.45 -2.03
N GLU A 64 -4.60 0.41 -3.06
CA GLU A 64 -5.83 1.12 -3.48
C GLU A 64 -6.97 0.13 -3.79
N VAL A 65 -6.68 -0.96 -4.50
CA VAL A 65 -7.64 -2.03 -4.81
C VAL A 65 -8.05 -2.80 -3.55
N ALA A 66 -7.12 -3.05 -2.63
CA ALA A 66 -7.39 -3.84 -1.44
C ALA A 66 -8.30 -3.14 -0.42
N VAL A 67 -8.25 -1.81 -0.32
CA VAL A 67 -9.05 -1.06 0.65
C VAL A 67 -10.56 -1.32 0.50
N PRO A 68 -11.19 -1.09 -0.67
CA PRO A 68 -12.61 -1.38 -0.84
C PRO A 68 -12.92 -2.89 -0.82
N ASP A 69 -12.02 -3.75 -1.31
CA ASP A 69 -12.21 -5.19 -1.29
C ASP A 69 -12.31 -5.74 0.14
N GLU A 70 -11.49 -5.23 1.04
CA GLU A 70 -11.49 -5.56 2.46
C GLU A 70 -12.57 -4.81 3.24
N GLN A 71 -13.32 -3.92 2.60
CA GLN A 71 -14.24 -3.02 3.28
C GLN A 71 -13.56 -2.32 4.46
N ALA A 72 -12.40 -1.75 4.22
CA ALA A 72 -11.60 -1.08 5.23
C ALA A 72 -11.97 0.41 5.37
N ALA A 73 -11.66 1.01 6.52
CA ALA A 73 -11.84 2.44 6.75
C ALA A 73 -10.95 3.31 5.85
N GLY A 74 -9.87 2.73 5.37
CA GLY A 74 -8.89 3.37 4.51
C GLY A 74 -7.63 2.53 4.38
N GLY A 75 -6.56 3.14 3.87
CA GLY A 75 -5.28 2.48 3.69
C GLY A 75 -4.07 3.40 3.89
N ILE A 76 -2.94 2.79 4.17
CA ILE A 76 -1.65 3.49 4.25
C ILE A 76 -0.66 2.82 3.31
N ILE A 77 -0.04 3.61 2.42
CA ILE A 77 1.04 3.14 1.56
C ILE A 77 2.34 3.79 2.03
N LEU A 78 3.31 2.95 2.41
CA LEU A 78 4.62 3.38 2.84
C LEU A 78 5.54 3.48 1.63
N THR A 79 5.66 4.67 1.07
CA THR A 79 6.47 4.94 -0.12
C THR A 79 6.74 6.44 -0.26
N ALA A 80 7.88 6.80 -0.81
CA ALA A 80 8.17 8.16 -1.21
C ALA A 80 8.26 8.33 -2.74
N SER A 81 7.58 7.45 -3.50
CA SER A 81 7.50 7.51 -4.97
C SER A 81 8.89 7.51 -5.62
N HIS A 82 9.20 8.53 -6.43
CA HIS A 82 10.48 8.73 -7.13
C HIS A 82 11.56 9.44 -6.30
N ASN A 83 11.28 9.77 -5.04
CA ASN A 83 12.29 10.40 -4.18
C ASN A 83 13.44 9.43 -3.87
N PRO A 84 14.67 9.94 -3.65
CA PRO A 84 15.83 9.13 -3.30
C PRO A 84 15.60 8.21 -2.09
N LYS A 85 16.41 7.16 -1.98
CA LYS A 85 16.23 6.05 -1.02
C LYS A 85 16.16 6.43 0.46
N GLN A 86 16.72 7.58 0.85
CA GLN A 86 16.68 8.07 2.23
C GLN A 86 15.32 8.64 2.65
N TRP A 87 14.42 8.91 1.70
CA TRP A 87 13.06 9.37 1.97
C TRP A 87 12.12 8.19 2.17
N ASN A 88 11.13 8.39 3.03
CA ASN A 88 9.95 7.56 3.12
C ASN A 88 8.77 8.44 3.51
N ALA A 89 7.56 8.02 3.21
CA ALA A 89 6.36 8.79 3.50
C ALA A 89 5.15 7.88 3.76
N LEU A 90 4.13 8.45 4.38
CA LEU A 90 2.81 7.85 4.54
C LEU A 90 1.90 8.46 3.48
N LYS A 91 1.42 7.66 2.55
CA LYS A 91 0.34 8.03 1.63
C LYS A 91 -0.96 7.47 2.17
N LEU A 92 -1.93 8.32 2.39
CA LEU A 92 -3.17 8.01 3.10
C LEU A 92 -4.31 7.88 2.11
N LEU A 93 -5.11 6.81 2.25
CA LEU A 93 -6.27 6.52 1.41
C LEU A 93 -7.56 6.62 2.22
N ASN A 94 -8.65 7.01 1.56
CA ASN A 94 -10.00 6.93 2.09
C ASN A 94 -10.59 5.50 1.96
N ALA A 95 -11.83 5.29 2.36
CA ALA A 95 -12.50 3.99 2.30
C ALA A 95 -12.78 3.48 0.87
N ASP A 96 -12.74 4.37 -0.11
CA ASP A 96 -12.90 4.02 -1.53
C ASP A 96 -11.57 3.59 -2.18
N GLY A 97 -10.46 3.62 -1.43
CA GLY A 97 -9.11 3.33 -1.93
C GLY A 97 -8.47 4.49 -2.69
N GLU A 98 -9.01 5.69 -2.59
CA GLU A 98 -8.46 6.90 -3.20
C GLU A 98 -7.61 7.69 -2.21
N PHE A 99 -6.65 8.49 -2.72
CA PHE A 99 -5.92 9.41 -1.86
C PHE A 99 -6.88 10.37 -1.17
N ILE A 100 -6.65 10.62 0.13
CA ILE A 100 -7.45 11.60 0.87
C ILE A 100 -7.35 12.99 0.21
N SER A 101 -8.45 13.73 0.24
CA SER A 101 -8.51 15.08 -0.29
C SER A 101 -7.71 16.07 0.58
N ASP A 102 -7.46 17.26 0.03
CA ASP A 102 -6.84 18.36 0.79
C ASP A 102 -7.66 18.75 2.03
N ALA A 103 -8.99 18.68 1.93
CA ALA A 103 -9.88 18.92 3.06
C ALA A 103 -9.72 17.84 4.15
N ASP A 104 -9.71 16.57 3.76
CA ASP A 104 -9.48 15.44 4.67
C ASP A 104 -8.10 15.52 5.32
N GLY A 105 -7.09 15.89 4.54
CA GLY A 105 -5.73 16.09 5.04
C GLY A 105 -5.66 17.17 6.13
N LYS A 106 -6.43 18.26 5.99
CA LYS A 106 -6.52 19.31 7.02
C LYS A 106 -7.15 18.80 8.32
N GLU A 107 -8.22 17.98 8.20
CA GLU A 107 -8.83 17.34 9.38
C GLU A 107 -7.84 16.43 10.12
N VAL A 108 -7.08 15.61 9.37
CA VAL A 108 -6.04 14.75 9.94
C VAL A 108 -4.94 15.57 10.63
N LEU A 109 -4.51 16.68 10.03
CA LEU A 109 -3.53 17.58 10.64
C LEU A 109 -4.05 18.22 11.93
N GLU A 110 -5.30 18.66 11.97
CA GLU A 110 -5.93 19.22 13.16
C GLU A 110 -6.00 18.22 14.31
N ILE A 111 -6.41 16.96 14.01
CA ILE A 111 -6.39 15.85 14.99
C ILE A 111 -4.97 15.62 15.50
N ALA A 112 -3.97 15.63 14.60
CA ALA A 112 -2.58 15.44 14.98
C ALA A 112 -2.05 16.58 15.87
N GLU A 113 -2.35 17.84 15.55
CA GLU A 113 -1.92 19.01 16.32
C GLU A 113 -2.51 19.01 17.73
N ASN A 114 -3.80 18.68 17.85
CA ASN A 114 -4.52 18.65 19.12
C ASN A 114 -4.30 17.35 19.90
N SER A 115 -3.66 16.34 19.29
CA SER A 115 -3.57 14.97 19.85
C SER A 115 -4.94 14.40 20.22
N ASP A 116 -5.94 14.65 19.36
CA ASP A 116 -7.34 14.22 19.56
C ASP A 116 -7.53 12.75 19.11
N PHE A 117 -6.84 11.86 19.79
CA PHE A 117 -6.94 10.42 19.61
C PHE A 117 -6.80 9.69 20.95
N ILE A 118 -7.44 8.53 21.05
CA ILE A 118 -7.47 7.73 22.29
C ILE A 118 -6.94 6.33 21.96
N TYR A 119 -5.96 5.89 22.71
CA TYR A 119 -5.44 4.53 22.64
C TYR A 119 -6.34 3.54 23.37
N ALA A 120 -6.41 2.33 22.85
CA ALA A 120 -7.24 1.26 23.39
C ALA A 120 -6.64 0.68 24.68
N GLY A 121 -7.50 0.13 25.53
CA GLY A 121 -7.02 -0.72 26.62
C GLY A 121 -6.52 -2.06 26.11
N VAL A 122 -5.69 -2.76 26.89
CA VAL A 122 -5.00 -4.00 26.52
C VAL A 122 -5.94 -5.09 26.00
N ASP A 123 -7.17 -5.13 26.45
CA ASP A 123 -8.17 -6.13 26.01
C ASP A 123 -8.81 -5.78 24.65
N ASN A 124 -8.56 -4.59 24.12
CA ASN A 124 -9.18 -4.05 22.91
C ASN A 124 -8.15 -3.68 21.83
N LEU A 125 -6.93 -4.20 21.90
CA LEU A 125 -5.91 -3.98 20.90
C LEU A 125 -6.33 -4.55 19.53
N GLY A 126 -6.02 -3.83 18.47
CA GLY A 126 -6.27 -4.26 17.10
C GLY A 126 -5.50 -5.53 16.73
N LYS A 127 -6.03 -6.32 15.80
CA LYS A 127 -5.42 -7.54 15.29
C LYS A 127 -4.66 -7.25 14.01
N VAL A 128 -3.61 -8.03 13.74
CA VAL A 128 -2.86 -7.97 12.49
C VAL A 128 -3.07 -9.25 11.70
N THR A 129 -3.46 -9.10 10.45
CA THR A 129 -3.56 -10.19 9.49
C THR A 129 -2.62 -9.89 8.32
N LYS A 130 -1.73 -10.80 7.99
CA LYS A 130 -0.93 -10.73 6.76
C LYS A 130 -1.69 -11.36 5.61
N ASP A 131 -1.76 -10.67 4.48
CA ASP A 131 -2.40 -11.19 3.27
C ASP A 131 -1.51 -10.96 2.04
N ASP A 132 -0.84 -12.00 1.58
CA ASP A 132 0.01 -12.04 0.39
C ASP A 132 -0.76 -12.34 -0.91
N SER A 133 -2.08 -12.59 -0.82
CA SER A 133 -2.91 -12.95 -1.97
C SER A 133 -3.22 -11.77 -2.91
N TYR A 134 -2.99 -10.52 -2.48
CA TYR A 134 -3.39 -9.33 -3.23
C TYR A 134 -2.62 -9.13 -4.54
N LEU A 135 -1.43 -9.66 -4.69
CA LEU A 135 -0.77 -9.72 -6.00
C LEU A 135 -1.67 -10.39 -7.05
N GLN A 136 -2.18 -11.57 -6.73
CA GLN A 136 -3.02 -12.35 -7.65
C GLN A 136 -4.42 -11.77 -7.78
N LYS A 137 -5.04 -11.32 -6.68
CA LYS A 137 -6.36 -10.66 -6.71
C LYS A 137 -6.34 -9.43 -7.64
N HIS A 138 -5.31 -8.58 -7.53
CA HIS A 138 -5.17 -7.40 -8.37
C HIS A 138 -4.96 -7.76 -9.85
N ILE A 139 -4.08 -8.73 -10.16
CA ILE A 139 -3.88 -9.21 -11.52
C ILE A 139 -5.19 -9.75 -12.10
N HIS A 140 -5.95 -10.55 -11.36
CA HIS A 140 -7.26 -11.04 -11.82
C HIS A 140 -8.22 -9.90 -12.14
N LYS A 141 -8.27 -8.84 -11.34
CA LYS A 141 -9.10 -7.66 -11.62
C LYS A 141 -8.68 -6.97 -12.92
N ILE A 142 -7.37 -6.82 -13.16
CA ILE A 142 -6.85 -6.24 -14.40
C ILE A 142 -7.29 -7.09 -15.62
N LEU A 143 -7.14 -8.41 -15.53
CA LEU A 143 -7.52 -9.32 -16.62
C LEU A 143 -9.03 -9.35 -16.88
N ALA A 144 -9.85 -9.01 -15.88
CA ALA A 144 -11.30 -8.93 -16.00
C ALA A 144 -11.81 -7.60 -16.63
N LEU A 145 -10.92 -6.62 -16.83
CA LEU A 145 -11.30 -5.35 -17.47
C LEU A 145 -11.76 -5.58 -18.92
N PRO A 146 -12.89 -4.97 -19.33
CA PRO A 146 -13.49 -5.23 -20.65
C PRO A 146 -12.65 -4.71 -21.81
N LEU A 147 -11.69 -3.82 -21.56
CA LEU A 147 -10.79 -3.25 -22.57
C LEU A 147 -9.51 -4.08 -22.78
N GLY A 148 -9.26 -5.10 -21.94
CA GLY A 148 -8.10 -5.96 -22.03
C GLY A 148 -8.36 -7.18 -22.93
N ASP A 149 -7.68 -7.26 -24.08
CA ASP A 149 -7.72 -8.45 -24.95
C ASP A 149 -6.42 -9.27 -24.79
N VAL A 150 -6.45 -10.19 -23.82
CA VAL A 150 -5.31 -11.08 -23.53
C VAL A 150 -4.92 -11.93 -24.75
N LYS A 151 -5.89 -12.33 -25.60
CA LYS A 151 -5.61 -13.12 -26.79
C LYS A 151 -4.84 -12.29 -27.83
N ALA A 152 -5.24 -11.04 -28.04
CA ALA A 152 -4.54 -10.13 -28.93
C ALA A 152 -3.14 -9.80 -28.41
N ILE A 153 -2.98 -9.56 -27.09
CA ILE A 153 -1.67 -9.33 -26.47
C ILE A 153 -0.74 -10.53 -26.70
N LYS A 154 -1.22 -11.74 -26.43
CA LYS A 154 -0.44 -12.97 -26.63
C LYS A 154 -0.08 -13.18 -28.10
N ALA A 155 -0.99 -12.92 -29.02
CA ALA A 155 -0.78 -13.08 -30.45
C ALA A 155 0.21 -12.05 -31.03
N ALA A 156 0.36 -10.90 -30.38
CA ALA A 156 1.29 -9.85 -30.81
C ALA A 156 2.77 -10.18 -30.56
N ASP A 157 3.05 -11.22 -29.77
CA ASP A 157 4.42 -11.70 -29.45
C ASP A 157 5.35 -10.56 -28.99
N PHE A 158 4.87 -9.76 -28.06
CA PHE A 158 5.65 -8.63 -27.54
C PHE A 158 6.93 -9.08 -26.86
N LYS A 159 8.01 -8.36 -27.13
CA LYS A 159 9.27 -8.44 -26.38
C LYS A 159 9.36 -7.21 -25.49
N VAL A 160 9.38 -7.43 -24.19
CA VAL A 160 9.29 -6.36 -23.19
C VAL A 160 10.58 -6.28 -22.40
N VAL A 161 11.07 -5.07 -22.19
CA VAL A 161 12.11 -4.78 -21.20
C VAL A 161 11.46 -4.01 -20.07
N ILE A 162 11.71 -4.45 -18.85
CA ILE A 162 11.25 -3.76 -17.64
C ILE A 162 12.43 -3.35 -16.78
N ASP A 163 12.32 -2.18 -16.17
CA ASP A 163 13.25 -1.69 -15.15
C ASP A 163 12.42 -1.37 -13.90
N CYS A 164 12.66 -2.10 -12.83
CA CYS A 164 11.87 -2.02 -11.61
C CYS A 164 12.61 -1.33 -10.45
N VAL A 165 13.75 -0.72 -10.72
CA VAL A 165 14.57 0.07 -9.78
C VAL A 165 14.78 -0.61 -8.41
N ASN A 166 14.86 -1.93 -8.39
CA ASN A 166 14.95 -2.76 -7.17
C ASN A 166 13.81 -2.49 -6.16
N SER A 167 12.59 -2.31 -6.68
CA SER A 167 11.41 -2.10 -5.86
C SER A 167 10.27 -3.07 -6.22
N THR A 168 9.06 -2.82 -5.69
CA THR A 168 7.89 -3.70 -5.80
C THR A 168 7.39 -3.90 -7.23
N GLY A 169 7.81 -3.06 -8.18
CA GLY A 169 7.62 -3.29 -9.61
C GLY A 169 8.17 -4.64 -10.06
N GLY A 170 9.31 -5.09 -9.50
CA GLY A 170 9.93 -6.38 -9.78
C GLY A 170 9.10 -7.60 -9.33
N ILE A 171 8.18 -7.40 -8.39
CA ILE A 171 7.23 -8.44 -7.97
C ILE A 171 6.00 -8.43 -8.90
N PHE A 172 5.44 -7.25 -9.12
CA PHE A 172 4.13 -7.10 -9.76
C PHE A 172 4.20 -7.21 -11.29
N VAL A 173 5.14 -6.50 -11.93
CA VAL A 173 5.14 -6.36 -13.40
C VAL A 173 5.47 -7.68 -14.11
N PRO A 174 6.47 -8.49 -13.70
CA PRO A 174 6.70 -9.80 -14.31
C PRO A 174 5.50 -10.73 -14.20
N ALA A 175 4.85 -10.75 -13.03
CA ALA A 175 3.67 -11.57 -12.79
C ALA A 175 2.49 -11.16 -13.67
N LEU A 176 2.25 -9.85 -13.85
CA LEU A 176 1.22 -9.33 -14.72
C LEU A 176 1.51 -9.64 -16.19
N LEU A 177 2.72 -9.40 -16.66
CA LEU A 177 3.12 -9.69 -18.07
C LEU A 177 2.95 -11.16 -18.39
N LYS A 178 3.36 -12.06 -17.49
CA LYS A 178 3.13 -13.49 -17.61
C LYS A 178 1.65 -13.83 -17.71
N ALA A 179 0.81 -13.23 -16.88
CA ALA A 179 -0.64 -13.44 -16.90
C ALA A 179 -1.29 -12.93 -18.19
N LEU A 180 -0.75 -11.86 -18.79
CA LEU A 180 -1.12 -11.33 -20.11
C LEU A 180 -0.61 -12.17 -21.29
N GLY A 181 0.22 -13.20 -21.04
CA GLY A 181 0.77 -14.09 -22.09
C GLY A 181 1.99 -13.53 -22.81
N VAL A 182 2.68 -12.57 -22.22
CA VAL A 182 3.99 -12.08 -22.72
C VAL A 182 5.07 -13.07 -22.28
N GLU A 183 5.73 -13.73 -23.26
CA GLU A 183 6.71 -14.80 -22.98
C GLU A 183 8.15 -14.27 -22.92
N THR A 184 8.47 -13.20 -23.65
CA THR A 184 9.81 -12.62 -23.68
C THR A 184 9.87 -11.34 -22.85
N VAL A 185 10.40 -11.46 -21.64
CA VAL A 185 10.59 -10.32 -20.72
C VAL A 185 12.07 -10.26 -20.32
N HIS A 186 12.70 -9.11 -20.52
CA HIS A 186 14.04 -8.81 -20.03
C HIS A 186 13.92 -7.93 -18.77
N GLU A 187 14.38 -8.47 -17.66
CA GLU A 187 14.23 -7.88 -16.34
C GLU A 187 15.51 -7.15 -15.93
N LEU A 188 15.38 -5.85 -15.61
CA LEU A 188 16.44 -5.01 -15.05
C LEU A 188 16.03 -4.56 -13.66
N TYR A 189 16.91 -4.71 -12.68
CA TYR A 189 16.71 -4.23 -11.31
C TYR A 189 15.37 -4.68 -10.72
N CYS A 190 15.03 -5.96 -10.84
CA CYS A 190 13.76 -6.52 -10.36
C CYS A 190 13.86 -7.15 -8.96
N GLU A 191 15.02 -7.16 -8.32
CA GLU A 191 15.17 -7.61 -6.93
C GLU A 191 14.69 -6.51 -5.97
N PRO A 192 13.64 -6.73 -5.15
CA PRO A 192 13.05 -5.69 -4.32
C PRO A 192 13.84 -5.46 -3.02
N ASP A 193 15.13 -5.16 -3.12
CA ASP A 193 16.05 -4.94 -2.01
C ASP A 193 16.14 -3.49 -1.54
N GLY A 194 15.49 -2.55 -2.26
CA GLY A 194 15.46 -1.13 -1.93
C GLY A 194 16.75 -0.35 -2.21
N ASN A 195 17.73 -0.99 -2.85
CA ASN A 195 18.94 -0.33 -3.33
C ASN A 195 18.71 0.20 -4.74
N PHE A 196 18.09 1.37 -4.83
CA PHE A 196 17.74 2.00 -6.11
C PHE A 196 19.00 2.35 -6.90
N PRO A 197 19.20 1.77 -8.10
CA PRO A 197 20.39 2.00 -8.91
C PRO A 197 20.39 3.37 -9.59
N HIS A 198 19.22 3.96 -9.77
CA HIS A 198 18.97 5.29 -10.34
C HIS A 198 17.63 5.85 -9.85
N ASN A 199 17.35 7.12 -10.13
CA ASN A 199 16.10 7.83 -9.80
C ASN A 199 15.22 7.95 -11.04
#